data_2cee23f13c5000c935e8d3097d868f1d
#
_entry.id   2cee23f13c5000c935e8d3097d868f1d
#
_cell.length_a   1.000
_cell.length_b   1.000
_cell.length_c   1.000
_cell.angle_alpha   90.00
_cell.angle_beta   90.00
_cell.angle_gamma   90.00
#
_symmetry.space_group_name_H-M   'P 1'
#
loop_
_entity.id
_entity.type
_entity.pdbx_description
1 polymer ?
#
loop_
_entity_poly.entity_id
_entity_poly.type
_entity_poly.pdbx_seq_one_letter_code
_entity_poly.pdbx_strand_id
1 'polypeptide(L)'
;VASLGDARSVELFHKVPKGKRLRAKLIFKIAGQSEEALKLAAIVELIHAASLLHDDVIDDAFTRRGEASINATYGNKTAIMLGDILYSKGFSELTFMPKEVAYSISHSVALLSVGELLDVELAASFNESHEKYFDMIYKKTASLIEASAKSAALLAGKASEKYALYGKNLGLAFQIVDDILDITQSSETLGKPSLNDFKEGKTTLPY
;
A
#
# COMPACT_ATOMS: atom_id res chain seq x y z
N VAL A 1 5.23 -15.85 -5.79
CA VAL A 1 6.59 -15.61 -6.32
C VAL A 1 7.26 -16.92 -6.69
N ALA A 2 7.25 -17.94 -5.84
CA ALA A 2 7.90 -19.24 -6.12
C ALA A 2 7.49 -19.89 -7.46
N SER A 3 6.25 -19.71 -7.91
CA SER A 3 5.75 -20.23 -9.19
C SER A 3 6.41 -19.60 -10.43
N LEU A 4 7.21 -18.54 -10.28
CA LEU A 4 7.98 -17.93 -11.37
C LEU A 4 9.29 -18.68 -11.68
N GLY A 5 9.68 -19.64 -10.81
CA GLY A 5 10.87 -20.47 -11.03
C GLY A 5 12.22 -19.77 -10.80
N ASP A 6 12.21 -18.52 -10.29
CA ASP A 6 13.44 -17.79 -9.99
C ASP A 6 13.74 -17.76 -8.49
N ALA A 7 14.80 -18.46 -8.09
CA ALA A 7 15.19 -18.59 -6.68
C ALA A 7 15.61 -17.24 -6.07
N ARG A 8 16.21 -16.34 -6.86
CA ARG A 8 16.65 -15.04 -6.37
C ARG A 8 15.49 -14.13 -6.00
N SER A 9 14.44 -14.08 -6.82
CA SER A 9 13.23 -13.32 -6.52
C SER A 9 12.52 -13.84 -5.26
N VAL A 10 12.54 -15.16 -5.04
CA VAL A 10 11.98 -15.77 -3.82
C VAL A 10 12.80 -15.37 -2.60
N GLU A 11 14.12 -15.45 -2.67
CA GLU A 11 15.02 -15.03 -1.59
C GLU A 11 14.79 -13.56 -1.22
N LEU A 12 14.80 -12.65 -2.20
CA LEU A 12 14.58 -11.22 -1.99
C LEU A 12 13.19 -10.94 -1.39
N PHE A 13 12.15 -11.62 -1.88
CA PHE A 13 10.80 -11.48 -1.31
C PHE A 13 10.75 -11.87 0.17
N HIS A 14 11.50 -12.88 0.59
CA HIS A 14 11.58 -13.27 2.01
C HIS A 14 12.33 -12.25 2.88
N LYS A 15 13.11 -11.34 2.28
CA LYS A 15 13.82 -10.24 2.96
C LYS A 15 12.97 -8.97 3.08
N VAL A 16 11.83 -8.89 2.39
CA VAL A 16 10.92 -7.73 2.54
C VAL A 16 10.37 -7.68 3.96
N PRO A 17 10.50 -6.53 4.68
CA PRO A 17 10.06 -6.39 6.07
C PRO A 17 8.56 -6.69 6.23
N LYS A 18 8.22 -7.62 7.12
CA LYS A 18 6.85 -8.10 7.30
C LYS A 18 6.00 -7.09 8.05
N GLY A 19 4.81 -6.76 7.49
CA GLY A 19 3.84 -5.86 8.09
C GLY A 19 2.75 -6.54 8.91
N LYS A 20 1.84 -5.70 9.42
CA LYS A 20 0.67 -6.12 10.21
C LYS A 20 -0.41 -6.83 9.38
N ARG A 21 -0.30 -6.83 8.05
CA ARG A 21 -1.23 -7.42 7.07
C ARG A 21 -2.68 -6.95 7.28
N LEU A 22 -2.87 -5.64 7.45
CA LEU A 22 -4.19 -5.08 7.79
C LEU A 22 -5.20 -5.25 6.64
N ARG A 23 -4.74 -5.17 5.38
CA ARG A 23 -5.59 -5.36 4.20
C ARG A 23 -6.08 -6.80 4.11
N ALA A 24 -5.20 -7.78 4.30
CA ALA A 24 -5.58 -9.19 4.36
C ALA A 24 -6.56 -9.48 5.51
N LYS A 25 -6.31 -8.94 6.70
CA LYS A 25 -7.22 -9.06 7.85
C LYS A 25 -8.60 -8.48 7.56
N LEU A 26 -8.67 -7.32 6.87
CA LEU A 26 -9.92 -6.70 6.45
C LEU A 26 -10.69 -7.61 5.48
N ILE A 27 -10.00 -8.16 4.47
CA ILE A 27 -10.58 -9.10 3.51
C ILE A 27 -11.20 -10.30 4.24
N PHE A 28 -10.46 -10.95 5.14
CA PHE A 28 -10.99 -12.09 5.90
C PHE A 28 -12.14 -11.73 6.84
N LYS A 29 -12.14 -10.54 7.43
CA LYS A 29 -13.27 -10.07 8.25
C LYS A 29 -14.55 -9.88 7.44
N ILE A 30 -14.44 -9.49 6.17
CA ILE A 30 -15.59 -9.24 5.30
C ILE A 30 -16.02 -10.52 4.59
N ALA A 31 -15.10 -11.25 3.97
CA ALA A 31 -15.39 -12.40 3.12
C ALA A 31 -15.35 -13.76 3.85
N GLY A 32 -14.82 -13.81 5.07
CA GLY A 32 -14.53 -15.08 5.74
C GLY A 32 -13.25 -15.72 5.20
N GLN A 33 -13.03 -16.98 5.58
CA GLN A 33 -11.84 -17.76 5.18
C GLN A 33 -12.21 -18.73 4.05
N SER A 34 -12.38 -18.21 2.84
CA SER A 34 -12.54 -19.02 1.61
C SER A 34 -11.24 -19.05 0.81
N GLU A 35 -11.15 -19.94 -0.17
CA GLU A 35 -10.01 -20.00 -1.08
C GLU A 35 -9.87 -18.72 -1.89
N GLU A 36 -10.99 -18.17 -2.37
CA GLU A 36 -11.03 -16.90 -3.10
C GLU A 36 -10.60 -15.72 -2.23
N ALA A 37 -11.04 -15.67 -0.97
CA ALA A 37 -10.62 -14.64 -0.02
C ALA A 37 -9.12 -14.74 0.28
N LEU A 38 -8.57 -15.95 0.38
CA LEU A 38 -7.14 -16.17 0.56
C LEU A 38 -6.34 -15.70 -0.66
N LYS A 39 -6.80 -16.03 -1.88
CA LYS A 39 -6.18 -15.55 -3.12
C LYS A 39 -6.21 -14.02 -3.21
N LEU A 40 -7.37 -13.41 -2.97
CA LEU A 40 -7.52 -11.95 -2.95
C LEU A 40 -6.58 -11.31 -1.92
N ALA A 41 -6.52 -11.84 -0.70
CA ALA A 41 -5.64 -11.33 0.35
C ALA A 41 -4.16 -11.42 -0.05
N ALA A 42 -3.73 -12.53 -0.66
CA ALA A 42 -2.38 -12.71 -1.15
C ALA A 42 -2.03 -11.72 -2.28
N ILE A 43 -2.93 -11.51 -3.24
CA ILE A 43 -2.77 -10.54 -4.33
C ILE A 43 -2.61 -9.12 -3.78
N VAL A 44 -3.49 -8.71 -2.89
CA VAL A 44 -3.46 -7.36 -2.29
C VAL A 44 -2.19 -7.12 -1.48
N GLU A 45 -1.72 -8.11 -0.73
CA GLU A 45 -0.47 -7.99 0.02
C GLU A 45 0.78 -7.97 -0.90
N LEU A 46 0.77 -8.69 -2.04
CA LEU A 46 1.84 -8.59 -3.05
C LEU A 46 1.88 -7.19 -3.66
N ILE A 47 0.73 -6.65 -4.07
CA ILE A 47 0.59 -5.30 -4.62
C ILE A 47 1.06 -4.27 -3.60
N HIS A 48 0.65 -4.37 -2.34
CA HIS A 48 1.08 -3.47 -1.29
C HIS A 48 2.58 -3.59 -0.99
N ALA A 49 3.15 -4.79 -1.01
CA ALA A 49 4.60 -4.97 -0.86
C ALA A 49 5.37 -4.33 -2.02
N ALA A 50 4.85 -4.43 -3.25
CA ALA A 50 5.41 -3.79 -4.43
C ALA A 50 5.43 -2.26 -4.30
N SER A 51 4.29 -1.66 -3.88
CA SER A 51 4.24 -0.20 -3.67
C SER A 51 5.28 0.26 -2.65
N LEU A 52 5.40 -0.42 -1.52
CA LEU A 52 6.37 -0.07 -0.50
C LEU A 52 7.83 -0.17 -0.97
N LEU A 53 8.15 -1.09 -1.88
CA LEU A 53 9.49 -1.19 -2.47
C LEU A 53 9.80 0.00 -3.37
N HIS A 54 8.81 0.49 -4.11
CA HIS A 54 8.95 1.69 -4.94
C HIS A 54 8.99 2.96 -4.09
N ASP A 55 8.11 3.08 -3.09
CA ASP A 55 8.10 4.19 -2.14
C ASP A 55 9.46 4.34 -1.44
N ASP A 56 10.06 3.23 -0.95
CA ASP A 56 11.37 3.25 -0.30
C ASP A 56 12.47 3.82 -1.20
N VAL A 57 12.36 3.62 -2.53
CA VAL A 57 13.31 4.20 -3.50
C VAL A 57 13.01 5.67 -3.75
N ILE A 58 11.74 6.05 -3.87
CA ILE A 58 11.28 7.42 -4.13
C ILE A 58 11.64 8.34 -2.96
N ASP A 59 11.42 7.85 -1.73
CA ASP A 59 11.66 8.58 -0.48
C ASP A 59 13.13 8.46 0.02
N ASP A 60 14.04 7.80 -0.73
CA ASP A 60 15.41 7.47 -0.29
C ASP A 60 15.44 6.84 1.12
N ALA A 61 14.44 6.02 1.46
CA ALA A 61 14.28 5.42 2.77
C ALA A 61 15.29 4.30 3.01
N PHE A 62 16.13 4.44 4.03
CA PHE A 62 17.13 3.42 4.39
C PHE A 62 16.60 2.35 5.34
N THR A 63 15.48 2.61 6.00
CA THR A 63 14.86 1.69 6.96
C THR A 63 13.36 1.60 6.78
N ARG A 64 12.82 0.39 6.96
CA ARG A 64 11.38 0.11 6.96
C ARG A 64 11.05 -0.81 8.13
N ARG A 65 10.16 -0.36 9.03
CA ARG A 65 9.72 -1.13 10.21
C ARG A 65 10.86 -1.57 11.13
N GLY A 66 11.88 -0.73 11.27
CA GLY A 66 13.05 -1.01 12.10
C GLY A 66 14.10 -1.93 11.48
N GLU A 67 13.89 -2.39 10.24
CA GLU A 67 14.84 -3.19 9.48
C GLU A 67 15.39 -2.39 8.28
N ALA A 68 16.56 -2.78 7.74
CA ALA A 68 17.08 -2.16 6.53
C ALA A 68 16.14 -2.44 5.35
N SER A 69 15.85 -1.40 4.56
CA SER A 69 15.04 -1.52 3.34
C SER A 69 15.78 -2.30 2.25
N ILE A 70 15.06 -2.79 1.24
CA ILE A 70 15.66 -3.53 0.13
C ILE A 70 16.58 -2.65 -0.70
N ASN A 71 16.22 -1.38 -0.95
CA ASN A 71 17.07 -0.42 -1.67
C ASN A 71 18.35 -0.12 -0.91
N ALA A 72 18.31 0.02 0.42
CA ALA A 72 19.49 0.22 1.24
C ALA A 72 20.45 -0.99 1.21
N THR A 73 19.92 -2.21 1.18
CA THR A 73 20.71 -3.44 1.25
C THR A 73 21.18 -3.93 -0.11
N TYR A 74 20.35 -3.83 -1.15
CA TYR A 74 20.57 -4.43 -2.47
C TYR A 74 20.55 -3.41 -3.61
N GLY A 75 20.37 -2.12 -3.30
CA GLY A 75 20.35 -1.00 -4.24
C GLY A 75 18.99 -0.78 -4.91
N ASN A 76 18.79 0.47 -5.40
CA ASN A 76 17.53 0.94 -6.00
C ASN A 76 17.05 0.05 -7.16
N LYS A 77 17.96 -0.36 -8.04
CA LYS A 77 17.62 -1.21 -9.21
C LYS A 77 16.99 -2.54 -8.78
N THR A 78 17.52 -3.16 -7.71
CA THR A 78 16.99 -4.42 -7.17
C THR A 78 15.62 -4.21 -6.55
N ALA A 79 15.42 -3.12 -5.80
CA ALA A 79 14.14 -2.80 -5.18
C ALA A 79 13.04 -2.54 -6.23
N ILE A 80 13.35 -1.73 -7.26
CA ILE A 80 12.43 -1.46 -8.38
C ILE A 80 12.04 -2.76 -9.08
N MET A 81 13.01 -3.58 -9.49
CA MET A 81 12.74 -4.82 -10.21
C MET A 81 11.97 -5.84 -9.37
N LEU A 82 12.25 -5.92 -8.06
CA LEU A 82 11.45 -6.76 -7.17
C LEU A 82 10.01 -6.24 -7.07
N GLY A 83 9.80 -4.93 -6.96
CA GLY A 83 8.48 -4.29 -6.99
C GLY A 83 7.72 -4.65 -8.26
N ASP A 84 8.34 -4.54 -9.44
CA ASP A 84 7.74 -4.90 -10.73
C ASP A 84 7.38 -6.39 -10.80
N ILE A 85 8.23 -7.28 -10.28
CA ILE A 85 7.94 -8.71 -10.19
C ILE A 85 6.69 -8.96 -9.34
N LEU A 86 6.58 -8.30 -8.16
CA LEU A 86 5.43 -8.47 -7.27
C LEU A 86 4.15 -7.90 -7.88
N TYR A 87 4.18 -6.73 -8.51
CA TYR A 87 3.05 -6.14 -9.24
C TYR A 87 2.61 -7.06 -10.37
N SER A 88 3.54 -7.48 -11.23
CA SER A 88 3.24 -8.35 -12.38
C SER A 88 2.66 -9.69 -11.93
N LYS A 89 3.18 -10.27 -10.85
CA LYS A 89 2.62 -11.50 -10.26
C LYS A 89 1.22 -11.26 -9.70
N GLY A 90 0.99 -10.16 -8.99
CA GLY A 90 -0.32 -9.77 -8.49
C GLY A 90 -1.34 -9.63 -9.63
N PHE A 91 -0.99 -8.92 -10.71
CA PHE A 91 -1.86 -8.75 -11.89
C PHE A 91 -2.11 -10.07 -12.62
N SER A 92 -1.10 -10.94 -12.75
CA SER A 92 -1.28 -12.28 -13.31
C SER A 92 -2.32 -13.08 -12.52
N GLU A 93 -2.27 -13.06 -11.19
CA GLU A 93 -3.26 -13.77 -10.36
C GLU A 93 -4.64 -13.12 -10.40
N LEU A 94 -4.75 -11.81 -10.61
CA LEU A 94 -6.03 -11.12 -10.77
C LEU A 94 -6.81 -11.60 -12.00
N THR A 95 -6.15 -12.12 -13.05
CA THR A 95 -6.83 -12.65 -14.24
C THR A 95 -7.70 -13.87 -13.94
N PHE A 96 -7.46 -14.55 -12.83
CA PHE A 96 -8.26 -15.70 -12.36
C PHE A 96 -9.36 -15.31 -11.36
N MET A 97 -9.49 -14.01 -11.04
CA MET A 97 -10.54 -13.50 -10.16
C MET A 97 -11.77 -13.03 -10.98
N PRO A 98 -12.95 -12.89 -10.36
CA PRO A 98 -14.10 -12.28 -11.02
C PRO A 98 -13.74 -10.90 -11.61
N LYS A 99 -14.28 -10.58 -12.78
CA LYS A 99 -13.95 -9.37 -13.56
C LYS A 99 -14.06 -8.09 -12.73
N GLU A 100 -15.13 -7.97 -11.93
CA GLU A 100 -15.35 -6.79 -11.07
C GLU A 100 -14.28 -6.66 -9.96
N VAL A 101 -13.85 -7.80 -9.40
CA VAL A 101 -12.76 -7.84 -8.42
C VAL A 101 -11.44 -7.44 -9.08
N ALA A 102 -11.12 -8.04 -10.23
CA ALA A 102 -9.91 -7.74 -10.99
C ALA A 102 -9.85 -6.27 -11.38
N TYR A 103 -10.96 -5.71 -11.89
CA TYR A 103 -11.05 -4.29 -12.23
C TYR A 103 -10.88 -3.40 -10.99
N SER A 104 -11.58 -3.68 -9.89
CA SER A 104 -11.52 -2.88 -8.67
C SER A 104 -10.09 -2.78 -8.14
N ILE A 105 -9.39 -3.91 -8.05
CA ILE A 105 -8.00 -3.94 -7.55
C ILE A 105 -7.05 -3.27 -8.55
N SER A 106 -7.09 -3.61 -9.83
CA SER A 106 -6.17 -3.02 -10.82
C SER A 106 -6.35 -1.51 -10.97
N HIS A 107 -7.60 -1.02 -10.93
CA HIS A 107 -7.89 0.42 -10.95
C HIS A 107 -7.35 1.12 -9.70
N SER A 108 -7.47 0.51 -8.51
CA SER A 108 -6.90 1.09 -7.29
C SER A 108 -5.37 1.19 -7.33
N VAL A 109 -4.68 0.29 -8.04
CA VAL A 109 -3.23 0.39 -8.22
C VAL A 109 -2.86 1.57 -9.12
N ALA A 110 -3.64 1.82 -10.18
CA ALA A 110 -3.45 3.01 -11.01
C ALA A 110 -3.66 4.30 -10.21
N LEU A 111 -4.71 4.34 -9.35
CA LEU A 111 -4.93 5.46 -8.44
C LEU A 111 -3.78 5.62 -7.44
N LEU A 112 -3.28 4.52 -6.86
CA LEU A 112 -2.16 4.54 -5.93
C LEU A 112 -0.91 5.17 -6.58
N SER A 113 -0.60 4.79 -7.82
CA SER A 113 0.54 5.37 -8.56
C SER A 113 0.35 6.87 -8.84
N VAL A 114 -0.88 7.30 -9.17
CA VAL A 114 -1.20 8.73 -9.31
C VAL A 114 -1.08 9.44 -7.95
N GLY A 115 -1.51 8.80 -6.86
CA GLY A 115 -1.39 9.34 -5.50
C GLY A 115 0.06 9.52 -5.08
N GLU A 116 0.94 8.60 -5.44
CA GLU A 116 2.38 8.70 -5.22
C GLU A 116 3.00 9.87 -5.99
N LEU A 117 2.64 10.01 -7.27
CA LEU A 117 3.08 11.16 -8.07
C LEU A 117 2.63 12.49 -7.47
N LEU A 118 1.37 12.57 -7.01
CA LEU A 118 0.85 13.78 -6.34
C LEU A 118 1.61 14.06 -5.03
N ASP A 119 1.97 13.05 -4.25
CA ASP A 119 2.75 13.22 -3.01
C ASP A 119 4.12 13.84 -3.31
N VAL A 120 4.81 13.33 -4.33
CA VAL A 120 6.09 13.90 -4.80
C VAL A 120 5.93 15.36 -5.29
N GLU A 121 4.88 15.64 -6.05
CA GLU A 121 4.61 17.01 -6.55
C GLU A 121 4.28 17.98 -5.41
N LEU A 122 3.48 17.55 -4.43
CA LEU A 122 3.10 18.37 -3.27
C LEU A 122 4.27 18.62 -2.31
N ALA A 123 5.25 17.73 -2.25
CA ALA A 123 6.47 17.93 -1.46
C ALA A 123 7.41 19.01 -2.03
N ALA A 124 7.23 19.43 -3.30
CA ALA A 124 8.06 20.45 -3.93
C ALA A 124 7.79 21.89 -3.39
N SER A 125 6.65 22.14 -2.74
CA SER A 125 6.29 23.43 -2.16
C SER A 125 5.25 23.27 -1.06
N PHE A 126 5.18 24.26 -0.15
CA PHE A 126 4.17 24.23 0.91
C PHE A 126 2.75 24.21 0.34
N ASN A 127 1.95 23.22 0.73
CA ASN A 127 0.59 23.00 0.23
C ASN A 127 -0.44 23.40 1.30
N GLU A 128 -1.20 24.48 1.02
CA GLU A 128 -2.31 24.96 1.89
C GLU A 128 -3.67 24.34 1.52
N SER A 129 -3.73 23.54 0.44
CA SER A 129 -5.01 23.01 -0.06
C SER A 129 -5.36 21.68 0.61
N HIS A 130 -6.32 21.71 1.51
CA HIS A 130 -6.92 20.51 2.08
C HIS A 130 -7.48 19.57 0.99
N GLU A 131 -8.07 20.12 -0.09
CA GLU A 131 -8.62 19.31 -1.18
C GLU A 131 -7.52 18.47 -1.86
N LYS A 132 -6.38 19.07 -2.17
CA LYS A 132 -5.23 18.36 -2.76
C LYS A 132 -4.66 17.32 -1.81
N TYR A 133 -4.56 17.64 -0.52
CA TYR A 133 -4.13 16.69 0.50
C TYR A 133 -5.09 15.48 0.56
N PHE A 134 -6.41 15.72 0.66
CA PHE A 134 -7.38 14.63 0.71
C PHE A 134 -7.42 13.79 -0.56
N ASP A 135 -7.24 14.40 -1.73
CA ASP A 135 -7.16 13.69 -3.01
C ASP A 135 -5.91 12.79 -3.06
N MET A 136 -4.76 13.31 -2.62
CA MET A 136 -3.51 12.57 -2.55
C MET A 136 -3.62 11.37 -1.60
N ILE A 137 -4.03 11.55 -0.33
CA ILE A 137 -4.12 10.44 0.63
C ILE A 137 -5.19 9.42 0.26
N TYR A 138 -6.27 9.86 -0.41
CA TYR A 138 -7.25 8.94 -0.97
C TYR A 138 -6.60 8.04 -2.01
N LYS A 139 -5.94 8.61 -3.00
CA LYS A 139 -5.31 7.87 -4.09
C LYS A 139 -4.15 6.99 -3.59
N LYS A 140 -3.21 7.56 -2.84
CA LYS A 140 -2.01 6.87 -2.35
C LYS A 140 -2.33 5.74 -1.37
N THR A 141 -3.29 5.94 -0.45
CA THR A 141 -3.52 5.02 0.67
C THR A 141 -4.92 4.41 0.68
N ALA A 142 -5.98 5.24 0.60
CA ALA A 142 -7.34 4.76 0.85
C ALA A 142 -7.90 3.93 -0.32
N SER A 143 -7.51 4.20 -1.56
CA SER A 143 -8.02 3.52 -2.76
C SER A 143 -7.85 1.99 -2.72
N LEU A 144 -6.67 1.50 -2.31
CA LEU A 144 -6.42 0.07 -2.20
C LEU A 144 -7.17 -0.58 -1.02
N ILE A 145 -7.42 0.15 0.07
CA ILE A 145 -8.21 -0.33 1.20
C ILE A 145 -9.69 -0.40 0.82
N GLU A 146 -10.21 0.61 0.12
CA GLU A 146 -11.54 0.63 -0.47
C GLU A 146 -11.75 -0.56 -1.41
N ALA A 147 -10.86 -0.72 -2.40
CA ALA A 147 -10.91 -1.81 -3.36
C ALA A 147 -10.84 -3.19 -2.69
N SER A 148 -10.02 -3.34 -1.65
CA SER A 148 -9.92 -4.57 -0.85
C SER A 148 -11.24 -4.90 -0.15
N ALA A 149 -11.89 -3.91 0.48
CA ALA A 149 -13.16 -4.09 1.18
C ALA A 149 -14.30 -4.38 0.19
N LYS A 150 -14.37 -3.62 -0.92
CA LYS A 150 -15.33 -3.82 -2.01
C LYS A 150 -15.22 -5.23 -2.60
N SER A 151 -14.00 -5.62 -2.97
CA SER A 151 -13.73 -6.93 -3.57
C SER A 151 -14.05 -8.09 -2.63
N ALA A 152 -13.72 -7.96 -1.35
CA ALA A 152 -14.09 -8.96 -0.35
C ALA A 152 -15.61 -9.09 -0.19
N ALA A 153 -16.34 -7.99 -0.25
CA ALA A 153 -17.81 -7.98 -0.20
C ALA A 153 -18.42 -8.62 -1.45
N LEU A 154 -17.88 -8.36 -2.64
CA LEU A 154 -18.28 -9.01 -3.89
C LEU A 154 -18.13 -10.53 -3.81
N LEU A 155 -16.98 -11.03 -3.35
CA LEU A 155 -16.74 -12.47 -3.16
C LEU A 155 -17.70 -13.11 -2.15
N ALA A 156 -18.16 -12.35 -1.16
CA ALA A 156 -19.07 -12.81 -0.12
C ALA A 156 -20.57 -12.60 -0.47
N GLY A 157 -20.90 -12.09 -1.67
CA GLY A 157 -22.29 -11.77 -2.03
C GLY A 157 -22.93 -10.69 -1.18
N LYS A 158 -22.15 -9.77 -0.62
CA LYS A 158 -22.60 -8.68 0.24
C LYS A 158 -22.75 -7.37 -0.55
N ALA A 159 -23.39 -6.35 0.07
CA ALA A 159 -23.60 -5.03 -0.53
C ALA A 159 -22.29 -4.26 -0.71
N SER A 160 -21.57 -4.51 -1.80
CA SER A 160 -20.20 -4.08 -2.07
C SER A 160 -19.97 -2.58 -1.90
N GLU A 161 -20.94 -1.72 -2.29
CA GLU A 161 -20.82 -0.26 -2.19
C GLU A 161 -20.75 0.25 -0.73
N LYS A 162 -21.46 -0.43 0.21
CA LYS A 162 -21.34 -0.10 1.64
C LYS A 162 -19.97 -0.41 2.19
N TYR A 163 -19.37 -1.52 1.75
CA TYR A 163 -18.03 -1.91 2.15
C TYR A 163 -16.95 -1.06 1.44
N ALA A 164 -17.20 -0.63 0.20
CA ALA A 164 -16.35 0.35 -0.47
C ALA A 164 -16.28 1.66 0.33
N LEU A 165 -17.43 2.23 0.67
CA LEU A 165 -17.49 3.45 1.50
C LEU A 165 -16.81 3.27 2.86
N TYR A 166 -17.02 2.13 3.52
CA TYR A 166 -16.33 1.80 4.76
C TYR A 166 -14.81 1.75 4.56
N GLY A 167 -14.34 1.05 3.51
CA GLY A 167 -12.92 0.93 3.19
C GLY A 167 -12.27 2.28 2.87
N LYS A 168 -12.95 3.13 2.10
CA LYS A 168 -12.52 4.50 1.81
C LYS A 168 -12.30 5.30 3.09
N ASN A 169 -13.31 5.38 3.95
CA ASN A 169 -13.24 6.16 5.19
C ASN A 169 -12.20 5.59 6.16
N LEU A 170 -12.08 4.26 6.24
CA LEU A 170 -11.04 3.61 7.03
C LEU A 170 -9.63 3.98 6.53
N GLY A 171 -9.43 4.00 5.21
CA GLY A 171 -8.16 4.35 4.60
C GLY A 171 -7.77 5.81 4.82
N LEU A 172 -8.71 6.73 4.66
CA LEU A 172 -8.49 8.15 4.96
C LEU A 172 -8.15 8.37 6.44
N ALA A 173 -8.95 7.79 7.35
CA ALA A 173 -8.69 7.89 8.78
C ALA A 173 -7.34 7.27 9.16
N PHE A 174 -6.96 6.16 8.53
CA PHE A 174 -5.67 5.51 8.76
C PHE A 174 -4.51 6.44 8.41
N GLN A 175 -4.57 7.12 7.25
CA GLN A 175 -3.51 8.03 6.83
C GLN A 175 -3.44 9.27 7.72
N ILE A 176 -4.56 9.90 8.04
CA ILE A 176 -4.60 11.06 8.93
C ILE A 176 -3.99 10.71 10.30
N VAL A 177 -4.29 9.54 10.84
CA VAL A 177 -3.71 9.08 12.10
C VAL A 177 -2.21 8.84 11.96
N ASP A 178 -1.73 8.27 10.84
CA ASP A 178 -0.29 8.08 10.60
C ASP A 178 0.45 9.42 10.56
N ASP A 179 -0.10 10.43 9.89
CA ASP A 179 0.44 11.79 9.80
C ASP A 179 0.49 12.48 11.19
N ILE A 180 -0.56 12.34 12.01
CA ILE A 180 -0.58 12.84 13.40
C ILE A 180 0.49 12.15 14.24
N LEU A 181 0.64 10.84 14.09
CA LEU A 181 1.63 10.06 14.84
C LEU A 181 3.06 10.43 14.45
N ASP A 182 3.33 10.80 13.20
CA ASP A 182 4.66 11.24 12.75
C ASP A 182 5.14 12.46 13.53
N ILE A 183 4.23 13.35 13.94
CA ILE A 183 4.54 14.56 14.73
C ILE A 183 4.54 14.26 16.24
N THR A 184 3.60 13.45 16.72
CA THR A 184 3.32 13.33 18.17
C THR A 184 4.08 12.21 18.85
N GLN A 185 4.64 11.26 18.10
CA GLN A 185 5.31 10.09 18.67
C GLN A 185 6.82 10.12 18.50
N SER A 186 7.53 9.46 19.42
CA SER A 186 8.98 9.28 19.31
C SER A 186 9.32 8.22 18.26
N SER A 187 10.53 8.33 17.68
CA SER A 187 11.05 7.35 16.72
C SER A 187 11.06 5.91 17.27
N GLU A 188 11.27 5.72 18.58
CA GLU A 188 11.21 4.40 19.23
C GLU A 188 9.81 3.78 19.16
N THR A 189 8.77 4.60 19.39
CA THR A 189 7.37 4.14 19.34
C THR A 189 6.91 3.86 17.90
N LEU A 190 7.33 4.69 16.93
CA LEU A 190 6.96 4.58 15.54
C LEU A 190 7.65 3.42 14.81
N GLY A 191 8.87 3.04 15.24
CA GLY A 191 9.75 2.13 14.49
C GLY A 191 10.27 2.72 13.16
N LYS A 192 10.13 4.04 12.99
CA LYS A 192 10.67 4.86 11.90
C LYS A 192 11.11 6.21 12.49
N PRO A 193 11.96 7.00 11.81
CA PRO A 193 12.28 8.36 12.26
C PRO A 193 11.00 9.18 12.43
N SER A 194 10.87 9.93 13.52
CA SER A 194 9.79 10.91 13.71
C SER A 194 10.08 12.18 12.91
N LEU A 195 9.02 12.96 12.63
CA LEU A 195 9.08 14.16 11.79
C LEU A 195 9.64 13.85 10.40
N ASN A 196 9.32 12.66 9.88
CA ASN A 196 9.80 12.22 8.58
C ASN A 196 9.14 13.04 7.47
N ASP A 197 7.83 13.27 7.55
CA ASP A 197 7.07 14.08 6.60
C ASP A 197 7.65 15.49 6.49
N PHE A 198 8.00 16.12 7.63
CA PHE A 198 8.66 17.42 7.66
C PHE A 198 10.03 17.41 6.95
N LYS A 199 10.85 16.39 7.22
CA LYS A 199 12.18 16.25 6.60
C LYS A 199 12.11 16.03 5.09
N GLU A 200 11.05 15.38 4.61
CA GLU A 200 10.77 15.13 3.21
C GLU A 200 10.07 16.32 2.52
N GLY A 201 9.76 17.40 3.25
CA GLY A 201 9.07 18.58 2.73
C GLY A 201 7.57 18.39 2.52
N LYS A 202 7.00 17.29 3.05
CA LYS A 202 5.58 16.99 2.91
C LYS A 202 4.74 17.84 3.84
N THR A 203 3.79 18.59 3.29
CA THR A 203 2.80 19.35 4.07
C THR A 203 1.58 18.46 4.29
N THR A 204 1.54 17.80 5.44
CA THR A 204 0.40 16.98 5.86
C THR A 204 -0.59 17.79 6.70
N LEU A 205 -1.81 17.29 6.91
CA LEU A 205 -2.89 18.02 7.60
C LEU A 205 -2.50 18.62 8.96
N PRO A 206 -1.65 17.97 9.81
CA PRO A 206 -1.23 18.53 11.09
C PRO A 206 -0.24 19.69 11.00
N TYR A 207 0.38 19.98 9.87
CA TYR A 207 1.27 21.11 9.64
C TYR A 207 0.51 22.28 9.00
#